data_183c5633117289fb6142ac6618237115
#
_entry.id   183c5633117289fb6142ac6618237115
#
_cell.length_a   1.000
_cell.length_b   1.000
_cell.length_c   1.000
_cell.angle_alpha   90.00
_cell.angle_beta   90.00
_cell.angle_gamma   90.00
#
_symmetry.space_group_name_H-M   'P 1'
#
loop_
_entity.id
_entity.type
_entity.pdbx_description
1 polymer ?
#
loop_
_entity_poly.entity_id
_entity_poly.type
_entity_poly.pdbx_seq_one_letter_code
_entity_poly.pdbx_strand_id
1 'polypeptide(L)'
;LITITVCTSRPGIIIGKGGQEVDKLKEELKKITDKEVQINIFEVKRPELDAVIVANNIARQLEGKIAYRRAMNAEGIKVLISGRLNGAEMARSEMYKEGRTPLHTFRADIDYALGEALTKVGLIGVKVWICRGEVYGKRDLAPSFTASKDSGRRNDSNTSGNRDKNFKRKKTNRKTLEKTRDVTT
;
A
#
# COMPACT_ATOMS: atom_id res chain seq x y z
N LEU A 1 -28.02 8.22 5.00
CA LEU A 1 -26.70 7.77 5.44
C LEU A 1 -25.67 8.06 4.37
N ILE A 2 -24.58 8.74 4.75
CA ILE A 2 -23.42 9.00 3.89
C ILE A 2 -22.27 8.18 4.44
N THR A 3 -21.69 7.29 3.63
CA THR A 3 -20.52 6.51 4.01
C THR A 3 -19.28 7.09 3.35
N ILE A 4 -18.32 7.55 4.15
CA ILE A 4 -17.04 8.12 3.69
C ILE A 4 -15.94 7.12 4.00
N THR A 5 -15.22 6.67 2.98
CA THR A 5 -14.07 5.79 3.16
C THR A 5 -12.77 6.60 3.04
N VAL A 6 -12.00 6.66 4.10
CA VAL A 6 -10.72 7.37 4.14
C VAL A 6 -9.58 6.36 4.00
N CYS A 7 -8.84 6.44 2.91
CA CYS A 7 -7.67 5.60 2.66
C CYS A 7 -6.41 6.30 3.19
N THR A 8 -5.69 5.64 4.08
CA THR A 8 -4.49 6.22 4.71
C THR A 8 -3.40 5.18 4.92
N SER A 9 -2.15 5.65 4.93
CA SER A 9 -0.99 4.82 5.30
C SER A 9 -0.81 4.69 6.81
N ARG A 10 -1.40 5.62 7.60
CA ARG A 10 -1.26 5.65 9.07
C ARG A 10 -2.61 5.90 9.73
N PRO A 11 -3.43 4.86 9.91
CA PRO A 11 -4.78 5.01 10.47
C PRO A 11 -4.79 5.57 11.89
N GLY A 12 -3.76 5.27 12.67
CA GLY A 12 -3.66 5.75 14.06
C GLY A 12 -3.66 7.27 14.21
N ILE A 13 -3.18 8.02 13.22
CA ILE A 13 -3.17 9.49 13.24
C ILE A 13 -4.59 10.03 13.07
N ILE A 14 -5.38 9.40 12.18
CA ILE A 14 -6.77 9.82 11.92
C ILE A 14 -7.69 9.43 13.06
N ILE A 15 -7.49 8.25 13.65
CA ILE A 15 -8.28 7.78 14.78
C ILE A 15 -8.00 8.64 16.01
N GLY A 16 -6.74 9.03 16.22
CA GLY A 16 -6.30 9.78 17.38
C GLY A 16 -6.37 8.96 18.68
N LYS A 17 -6.13 9.62 19.79
CA LYS A 17 -6.20 9.00 21.12
C LYS A 17 -7.65 8.72 21.50
N GLY A 18 -8.02 7.44 21.60
CA GLY A 18 -9.37 7.03 21.98
C GLY A 18 -10.49 7.38 21.00
N GLY A 19 -10.17 7.67 19.72
CA GLY A 19 -11.16 7.97 18.69
C GLY A 19 -11.61 9.45 18.61
N GLN A 20 -11.04 10.32 19.42
CA GLN A 20 -11.45 11.73 19.51
C GLN A 20 -11.37 12.51 18.21
N GLU A 21 -10.36 12.22 17.36
CA GLU A 21 -10.19 12.93 16.10
C GLU A 21 -11.24 12.51 15.05
N VAL A 22 -11.65 11.23 15.05
CA VAL A 22 -12.73 10.75 14.17
C VAL A 22 -14.08 11.36 14.61
N ASP A 23 -14.31 11.49 15.91
CA ASP A 23 -15.56 12.07 16.42
C ASP A 23 -15.63 13.57 16.08
N LYS A 24 -14.54 14.32 16.19
CA LYS A 24 -14.47 15.71 15.73
C LYS A 24 -14.76 15.83 14.23
N LEU A 25 -14.15 14.96 13.40
CA LEU A 25 -14.42 14.94 11.98
C LEU A 25 -15.90 14.66 11.66
N LYS A 26 -16.54 13.75 12.40
CA LYS A 26 -17.98 13.51 12.27
C LYS A 26 -18.82 14.74 12.61
N GLU A 27 -18.46 15.45 13.67
CA GLU A 27 -19.15 16.68 14.08
C GLU A 27 -18.99 17.80 13.05
N GLU A 28 -17.80 17.96 12.48
CA GLU A 28 -17.56 18.94 11.41
C GLU A 28 -18.36 18.60 10.15
N LEU A 29 -18.39 17.33 9.76
CA LEU A 29 -19.15 16.86 8.60
C LEU A 29 -20.67 17.01 8.82
N LYS A 30 -21.17 16.80 10.05
CA LYS A 30 -22.59 17.04 10.40
C LYS A 30 -22.99 18.51 10.28
N LYS A 31 -22.06 19.46 10.42
CA LYS A 31 -22.35 20.88 10.20
C LYS A 31 -22.58 21.21 8.72
N ILE A 32 -22.02 20.38 7.82
CA ILE A 32 -22.12 20.59 6.35
C ILE A 32 -23.33 19.84 5.78
N THR A 33 -23.71 18.70 6.41
CA THR A 33 -24.77 17.82 5.88
C THR A 33 -25.78 17.47 6.97
N ASP A 34 -27.07 17.52 6.63
CA ASP A 34 -28.17 17.09 7.52
C ASP A 34 -28.31 15.56 7.62
N LYS A 35 -27.49 14.82 6.89
CA LYS A 35 -27.54 13.35 6.83
C LYS A 35 -26.56 12.73 7.83
N GLU A 36 -26.90 11.54 8.30
CA GLU A 36 -26.00 10.76 9.14
C GLU A 36 -24.75 10.36 8.38
N VAL A 37 -23.56 10.60 8.97
CA VAL A 37 -22.25 10.33 8.37
C VAL A 37 -21.57 9.16 9.07
N GLN A 38 -21.19 8.15 8.31
CA GLN A 38 -20.37 7.04 8.75
C GLN A 38 -18.97 7.15 8.12
N ILE A 39 -17.92 7.12 8.93
CA ILE A 39 -16.53 7.16 8.48
C ILE A 39 -15.93 5.76 8.60
N ASN A 40 -15.48 5.22 7.47
CA ASN A 40 -14.71 3.98 7.41
C ASN A 40 -13.25 4.33 7.13
N ILE A 41 -12.33 3.79 7.93
CA ILE A 41 -10.89 4.01 7.75
C ILE A 41 -10.30 2.75 7.14
N PHE A 42 -9.69 2.91 5.96
CA PHE A 42 -9.02 1.84 5.24
C PHE A 42 -7.50 2.05 5.27
N GLU A 43 -6.78 1.05 5.77
CA GLU A 43 -5.32 1.07 5.80
C GLU A 43 -4.73 0.60 4.48
N VAL A 44 -3.90 1.44 3.87
CA VAL A 44 -3.10 1.08 2.70
C VAL A 44 -1.85 0.35 3.17
N LYS A 45 -1.80 -0.97 2.98
CA LYS A 45 -0.70 -1.84 3.45
C LYS A 45 0.65 -1.49 2.82
N ARG A 46 0.66 -1.03 1.56
CA ARG A 46 1.87 -0.65 0.81
C ARG A 46 1.68 0.76 0.25
N PRO A 47 1.94 1.81 1.03
CA PRO A 47 1.76 3.19 0.60
C PRO A 47 2.70 3.58 -0.55
N GLU A 48 3.80 2.86 -0.71
CA GLU A 48 4.78 3.06 -1.78
C GLU A 48 4.25 2.65 -3.17
N LEU A 49 3.22 1.80 -3.22
CA LEU A 49 2.56 1.37 -4.46
C LEU A 49 1.30 2.17 -4.79
N ASP A 50 0.96 3.17 -3.99
CA ASP A 50 -0.17 4.06 -4.21
C ASP A 50 0.34 5.38 -4.82
N ALA A 51 -0.06 5.63 -6.06
CA ALA A 51 0.43 6.80 -6.81
C ALA A 51 0.02 8.13 -6.17
N VAL A 52 -1.15 8.19 -5.52
CA VAL A 52 -1.64 9.42 -4.87
C VAL A 52 -0.79 9.76 -3.65
N ILE A 53 -0.49 8.77 -2.82
CA ILE A 53 0.34 8.96 -1.62
C ILE A 53 1.76 9.38 -2.02
N VAL A 54 2.32 8.74 -3.03
CA VAL A 54 3.65 9.05 -3.55
C VAL A 54 3.70 10.44 -4.17
N ALA A 55 2.71 10.82 -5.00
CA ALA A 55 2.65 12.14 -5.60
C ALA A 55 2.57 13.26 -4.54
N ASN A 56 1.75 13.09 -3.51
CA ASN A 56 1.63 14.03 -2.41
C ASN A 56 2.92 14.10 -1.58
N ASN A 57 3.61 12.98 -1.36
CA ASN A 57 4.89 12.97 -0.67
C ASN A 57 5.97 13.71 -1.46
N ILE A 58 6.03 13.51 -2.78
CA ILE A 58 6.96 14.24 -3.65
C ILE A 58 6.62 15.73 -3.66
N ALA A 59 5.34 16.11 -3.75
CA ALA A 59 4.90 17.49 -3.70
C ALA A 59 5.35 18.19 -2.42
N ARG A 60 5.14 17.58 -1.26
CA ARG A 60 5.61 18.10 0.04
C ARG A 60 7.14 18.22 0.12
N GLN A 61 7.87 17.27 -0.45
CA GLN A 61 9.33 17.33 -0.50
C GLN A 61 9.83 18.47 -1.40
N LEU A 62 9.15 18.74 -2.52
CA LEU A 62 9.45 19.88 -3.39
C LEU A 62 9.18 21.21 -2.71
N GLU A 63 8.10 21.33 -1.94
CA GLU A 63 7.81 22.49 -1.09
C GLU A 63 8.91 22.72 -0.05
N GLY A 64 9.42 21.61 0.54
CA GLY A 64 10.55 21.62 1.47
C GLY A 64 11.94 21.73 0.84
N LYS A 65 12.05 21.92 -0.49
CA LYS A 65 13.31 21.97 -1.26
C LYS A 65 14.21 20.73 -1.13
N ILE A 66 13.63 19.57 -0.87
CA ILE A 66 14.34 18.29 -0.77
C ILE A 66 14.48 17.63 -2.14
N ALA A 67 15.62 17.00 -2.41
CA ALA A 67 15.85 16.29 -3.67
C ALA A 67 14.98 15.03 -3.78
N TYR A 68 14.15 14.99 -4.81
CA TYR A 68 13.12 13.98 -5.11
C TYR A 68 13.64 12.60 -5.57
N ARG A 69 14.95 12.41 -5.68
CA ARG A 69 15.55 11.16 -6.21
C ARG A 69 15.47 9.94 -5.29
N ARG A 70 14.90 10.07 -4.09
CA ARG A 70 15.02 9.07 -3.01
C ARG A 70 13.84 8.12 -2.83
N ALA A 71 12.78 8.26 -3.58
CA ALA A 71 11.64 7.37 -3.41
C ALA A 71 11.74 6.19 -4.38
N MET A 72 11.78 4.92 -3.86
CA MET A 72 10.89 3.92 -4.45
C MET A 72 11.43 2.53 -4.64
N ASN A 73 10.76 1.60 -3.97
CA ASN A 73 10.79 0.15 -4.22
C ASN A 73 9.47 -0.27 -4.89
N ALA A 74 9.31 0.01 -6.18
CA ALA A 74 8.24 -0.54 -7.02
C ALA A 74 8.88 -1.28 -8.22
N GLU A 75 8.14 -2.19 -8.87
CA GLU A 75 8.63 -2.89 -10.09
C GLU A 75 9.02 -1.89 -11.19
N GLY A 76 8.31 -0.78 -11.24
CA GLY A 76 8.66 0.33 -12.13
C GLY A 76 7.92 1.60 -11.74
N ILE A 77 8.64 2.69 -11.79
CA ILE A 77 8.11 4.03 -11.55
C ILE A 77 8.55 4.98 -12.64
N LYS A 78 7.66 5.91 -12.96
CA LYS A 78 7.93 7.06 -13.81
C LYS A 78 7.37 8.29 -13.13
N VAL A 79 8.19 9.29 -12.91
CA VAL A 79 7.81 10.60 -12.36
C VAL A 79 8.14 11.68 -13.36
N LEU A 80 7.17 12.55 -13.66
CA LEU A 80 7.36 13.73 -14.49
C LEU A 80 7.05 14.95 -13.62
N ILE A 81 8.03 15.83 -13.49
CA ILE A 81 7.92 17.07 -12.73
C ILE A 81 8.01 18.23 -13.71
N SER A 82 7.05 19.13 -13.66
CA SER A 82 6.96 20.26 -14.59
C SER A 82 6.70 21.56 -13.85
N GLY A 83 7.45 22.59 -14.20
CA GLY A 83 7.32 23.91 -13.58
C GLY A 83 8.66 24.62 -13.44
N ARG A 84 8.71 25.65 -12.58
CA ARG A 84 9.91 26.42 -12.27
C ARG A 84 10.78 25.68 -11.25
N LEU A 85 11.49 24.67 -11.74
CA LEU A 85 12.32 23.81 -10.89
C LEU A 85 13.47 24.62 -10.26
N ASN A 86 13.65 24.46 -8.96
CA ASN A 86 14.64 25.19 -8.16
C ASN A 86 14.51 26.73 -8.21
N GLY A 87 13.34 27.25 -8.59
CA GLY A 87 13.09 28.68 -8.68
C GLY A 87 13.62 29.34 -9.96
N ALA A 88 13.97 28.56 -10.99
CA ALA A 88 14.41 29.10 -12.27
C ALA A 88 13.30 29.95 -12.92
N GLU A 89 13.66 31.00 -13.67
CA GLU A 89 12.68 31.85 -14.36
C GLU A 89 11.95 31.09 -15.44
N MET A 90 12.65 30.25 -16.19
CA MET A 90 12.07 29.42 -17.23
C MET A 90 11.57 28.09 -16.64
N ALA A 91 10.33 27.77 -16.94
CA ALA A 91 9.76 26.46 -16.62
C ALA A 91 10.39 25.37 -17.49
N ARG A 92 10.65 24.23 -16.89
CA ARG A 92 11.12 23.02 -17.58
C ARG A 92 10.44 21.78 -17.04
N SER A 93 10.51 20.70 -17.80
CA SER A 93 10.02 19.41 -17.37
C SER A 93 11.18 18.44 -17.22
N GLU A 94 11.25 17.76 -16.07
CA GLU A 94 12.23 16.71 -15.81
C GLU A 94 11.51 15.39 -15.59
N MET A 95 12.02 14.33 -16.23
CA MET A 95 11.44 13.00 -16.13
C MET A 95 12.45 12.04 -15.50
N TYR A 96 11.97 11.28 -14.51
CA TYR A 96 12.72 10.20 -13.88
C TYR A 96 11.96 8.92 -14.09
N LYS A 97 12.68 7.90 -14.53
CA LYS A 97 12.12 6.57 -14.75
C LYS A 97 13.06 5.54 -14.15
N GLU A 98 12.52 4.65 -13.35
CA GLU A 98 13.24 3.51 -12.79
C GLU A 98 12.39 2.25 -12.98
N GLY A 99 13.04 1.16 -13.40
CA GLY A 99 12.35 -0.08 -13.70
C GLY A 99 11.48 -0.05 -14.94
N ARG A 100 10.53 -0.97 -15.00
CA ARG A 100 9.67 -1.21 -16.16
C ARG A 100 8.30 -0.58 -15.98
N THR A 101 7.93 0.35 -16.84
CA THR A 101 6.59 0.97 -16.88
C THR A 101 6.00 0.84 -18.28
N PRO A 102 5.39 -0.31 -18.63
CA PRO A 102 4.88 -0.55 -19.98
C PRO A 102 3.49 0.09 -20.16
N LEU A 103 3.44 1.37 -20.58
CA LEU A 103 2.19 2.13 -20.74
C LEU A 103 1.31 1.62 -21.88
N HIS A 104 1.83 0.84 -22.81
CA HIS A 104 1.09 0.29 -23.94
C HIS A 104 0.54 -1.12 -23.70
N THR A 105 0.77 -1.70 -22.54
CA THR A 105 0.36 -3.06 -22.22
C THR A 105 -0.93 -3.06 -21.41
N PHE A 106 -2.05 -3.55 -21.97
CA PHE A 106 -3.35 -3.57 -21.29
C PHE A 106 -3.42 -4.44 -20.05
N ARG A 107 -2.58 -5.48 -19.97
CA ARG A 107 -2.50 -6.34 -18.78
C ARG A 107 -1.67 -5.75 -17.64
N ALA A 108 -0.93 -4.67 -17.90
CA ALA A 108 -0.16 -4.01 -16.85
C ALA A 108 -1.09 -3.24 -15.90
N ASP A 109 -0.90 -3.44 -14.60
CA ASP A 109 -1.56 -2.66 -13.56
C ASP A 109 -0.73 -1.42 -13.25
N ILE A 110 -1.16 -0.28 -13.84
CA ILE A 110 -0.46 1.00 -13.70
C ILE A 110 -1.38 1.94 -12.94
N ASP A 111 -0.92 2.37 -11.79
CA ASP A 111 -1.54 3.41 -11.01
C ASP A 111 -0.99 4.78 -11.41
N TYR A 112 -1.87 5.79 -11.49
CA TYR A 112 -1.51 7.14 -11.91
C TYR A 112 -2.08 8.18 -10.96
N ALA A 113 -1.24 9.17 -10.61
CA ALA A 113 -1.71 10.33 -9.88
C ALA A 113 -1.02 11.62 -10.33
N LEU A 114 -1.76 12.71 -10.17
CA LEU A 114 -1.28 14.07 -10.31
C LEU A 114 -1.23 14.72 -8.93
N GLY A 115 -0.08 15.24 -8.55
CA GLY A 115 0.10 16.07 -7.38
C GLY A 115 0.53 17.47 -7.77
N GLU A 116 0.20 18.45 -6.95
CA GLU A 116 0.59 19.85 -7.14
C GLU A 116 1.36 20.31 -5.91
N ALA A 117 2.53 20.91 -6.13
CA ALA A 117 3.36 21.50 -5.09
C ALA A 117 3.30 23.03 -5.18
N LEU A 118 2.84 23.67 -4.12
CA LEU A 118 2.79 25.13 -4.03
C LEU A 118 4.14 25.63 -3.52
N THR A 119 4.94 26.18 -4.42
CA THR A 119 6.22 26.79 -4.05
C THR A 119 6.12 28.33 -4.02
N LYS A 120 7.11 28.98 -3.39
CA LYS A 120 7.17 30.46 -3.35
C LYS A 120 7.21 31.10 -4.74
N VAL A 121 7.57 30.36 -5.78
CA VAL A 121 7.79 30.85 -7.15
C VAL A 121 6.64 30.45 -8.08
N GLY A 122 5.70 29.64 -7.62
CA GLY A 122 4.55 29.15 -8.38
C GLY A 122 4.27 27.67 -8.15
N LEU A 123 3.28 27.15 -8.86
CA LEU A 123 2.89 25.75 -8.82
C LEU A 123 3.84 24.88 -9.63
N ILE A 124 4.17 23.72 -9.08
CA ILE A 124 4.92 22.66 -9.76
C ILE A 124 4.01 21.44 -9.84
N GLY A 125 3.74 20.96 -11.06
CA GLY A 125 2.97 19.74 -11.29
C GLY A 125 3.86 18.51 -11.20
N VAL A 126 3.37 17.48 -10.50
CA VAL A 126 4.03 16.18 -10.33
C VAL A 126 3.10 15.09 -10.86
N LYS A 127 3.49 14.40 -11.92
CA LYS A 127 2.77 13.24 -12.46
C LYS A 127 3.54 11.98 -12.10
N VAL A 128 2.85 11.02 -11.50
CA VAL A 128 3.45 9.76 -11.05
C VAL A 128 2.72 8.59 -11.70
N TRP A 129 3.47 7.65 -12.26
CA TRP A 129 2.99 6.36 -12.75
C TRP A 129 3.74 5.27 -11.99
N ILE A 130 3.01 4.35 -11.38
CA ILE A 130 3.56 3.21 -10.65
C ILE A 130 3.05 1.93 -11.29
N CYS A 131 3.97 1.07 -11.72
CA CYS A 131 3.64 -0.26 -12.22
C CYS A 131 3.60 -1.23 -11.04
N ARG A 132 2.44 -1.83 -10.78
CA ARG A 132 2.24 -2.84 -9.73
C ARG A 132 2.53 -4.25 -10.22
N GLY A 133 2.73 -4.42 -11.53
CA GLY A 133 2.95 -5.70 -12.19
C GLY A 133 1.96 -5.98 -13.30
N GLU A 134 1.90 -7.22 -13.75
CA GLU A 134 0.98 -7.67 -14.80
C GLU A 134 -0.13 -8.55 -14.19
N VAL A 135 -1.37 -8.28 -14.55
CA VAL A 135 -2.55 -9.03 -14.11
C VAL A 135 -3.04 -9.93 -15.24
N TYR A 136 -3.03 -11.24 -14.99
CA TYR A 136 -3.55 -12.23 -15.90
C TYR A 136 -4.92 -12.72 -15.40
N GLY A 137 -5.95 -12.62 -16.23
CA GLY A 137 -7.32 -13.01 -15.92
C GLY A 137 -8.34 -11.88 -15.98
N LYS A 138 -9.52 -12.10 -15.39
CA LYS A 138 -10.56 -11.07 -15.29
C LYS A 138 -10.11 -9.99 -14.30
N ARG A 139 -10.16 -8.75 -14.76
CA ARG A 139 -9.81 -7.60 -13.95
C ARG A 139 -11.09 -7.06 -13.28
N ASP A 140 -11.13 -7.11 -11.97
CA ASP A 140 -12.17 -6.42 -11.21
C ASP A 140 -11.83 -4.94 -11.15
N LEU A 141 -12.64 -4.13 -11.83
CA LEU A 141 -12.49 -2.67 -11.84
C LEU A 141 -13.11 -2.00 -10.60
N ALA A 142 -13.81 -2.78 -9.78
CA ALA A 142 -14.36 -2.28 -8.54
C ALA A 142 -13.26 -1.99 -7.52
N PRO A 143 -13.30 -0.85 -6.82
CA PRO A 143 -12.33 -0.55 -5.76
C PRO A 143 -12.44 -1.61 -4.65
N SER A 144 -11.33 -2.24 -4.31
CA SER A 144 -11.25 -3.37 -3.37
C SER A 144 -11.40 -2.98 -1.89
N PHE A 145 -12.21 -1.96 -1.58
CA PHE A 145 -12.49 -1.52 -0.20
C PHE A 145 -13.25 -2.55 0.65
N THR A 146 -13.84 -3.56 0.01
CA THR A 146 -14.63 -4.61 0.69
C THR A 146 -13.93 -5.96 0.77
N ALA A 147 -12.76 -6.14 0.15
CA ALA A 147 -12.12 -7.46 -0.03
C ALA A 147 -11.39 -8.01 1.21
N SER A 148 -11.43 -7.36 2.37
CA SER A 148 -10.71 -7.82 3.56
C SER A 148 -11.49 -8.81 4.45
N LYS A 149 -12.71 -9.22 4.10
CA LYS A 149 -13.51 -10.14 4.94
C LYS A 149 -13.44 -11.62 4.57
N ASP A 150 -12.86 -12.00 3.41
CA ASP A 150 -13.04 -13.36 2.90
C ASP A 150 -11.77 -14.20 2.72
N SER A 151 -10.60 -13.73 3.12
CA SER A 151 -9.38 -14.56 3.10
C SER A 151 -9.14 -15.38 4.38
N GLY A 152 -10.08 -15.39 5.32
CA GLY A 152 -9.99 -16.08 6.62
C GLY A 152 -10.61 -17.46 6.69
N ARG A 153 -11.31 -17.94 5.65
CA ARG A 153 -11.88 -19.30 5.62
C ARG A 153 -11.18 -20.17 4.58
N ARG A 154 -9.92 -20.44 4.80
CA ARG A 154 -9.32 -21.67 4.22
C ARG A 154 -9.59 -22.82 5.16
N ASN A 155 -10.43 -23.71 4.66
CA ASN A 155 -10.76 -25.02 5.20
C ASN A 155 -9.63 -25.67 6.02
N ASP A 156 -9.74 -25.64 7.33
CA ASP A 156 -9.00 -26.50 8.26
C ASP A 156 -9.59 -27.90 8.37
N SER A 157 -10.18 -28.45 7.29
CA SER A 157 -10.80 -29.77 7.32
C SER A 157 -9.90 -30.93 6.89
N ASN A 158 -8.56 -30.73 6.73
CA ASN A 158 -7.71 -31.83 6.26
C ASN A 158 -6.37 -31.99 6.99
N THR A 159 -6.26 -31.62 8.29
CA THR A 159 -4.98 -31.81 9.02
C THR A 159 -5.07 -32.74 10.23
N SER A 160 -6.20 -33.43 10.46
CA SER A 160 -6.30 -34.39 11.57
C SER A 160 -5.70 -35.78 11.28
N GLY A 161 -5.38 -36.13 10.03
CA GLY A 161 -4.90 -37.48 9.65
C GLY A 161 -3.38 -37.70 9.68
N ASN A 162 -2.57 -36.64 9.75
CA ASN A 162 -1.12 -36.82 9.54
C ASN A 162 -0.21 -36.53 10.76
N ARG A 163 -0.76 -36.06 11.87
CA ARG A 163 0.02 -35.84 13.10
C ARG A 163 0.41 -37.12 13.83
N ASP A 164 -0.44 -38.16 13.79
CA ASP A 164 -0.19 -39.42 14.50
C ASP A 164 0.88 -40.31 13.83
N LYS A 165 1.06 -40.19 12.51
CA LYS A 165 2.12 -40.96 11.80
C LYS A 165 3.51 -40.44 12.05
N ASN A 166 3.68 -39.13 12.26
CA ASN A 166 4.99 -38.56 12.56
C ASN A 166 5.45 -38.77 14.03
N PHE A 167 4.48 -38.91 14.95
CA PHE A 167 4.80 -39.17 16.35
C PHE A 167 5.24 -40.62 16.56
N LYS A 168 4.66 -41.59 15.83
CA LYS A 168 5.07 -43.01 15.86
C LYS A 168 6.46 -43.20 15.23
N ARG A 169 6.82 -42.48 14.17
CA ARG A 169 8.16 -42.58 13.55
C ARG A 169 9.27 -42.04 14.44
N LYS A 170 9.02 -40.99 15.23
CA LYS A 170 10.02 -40.45 16.18
C LYS A 170 10.25 -41.39 17.38
N LYS A 171 9.24 -42.15 17.81
CA LYS A 171 9.39 -43.14 18.92
C LYS A 171 10.17 -44.39 18.51
N THR A 172 10.04 -44.85 17.26
CA THR A 172 10.79 -46.01 16.76
C THR A 172 12.28 -45.68 16.56
N ASN A 173 12.60 -44.47 16.07
CA ASN A 173 14.01 -44.06 15.89
C ASN A 173 14.75 -43.84 17.24
N ARG A 174 14.03 -43.47 18.32
CA ARG A 174 14.65 -43.35 19.63
C ARG A 174 14.99 -44.72 20.25
N LYS A 175 14.13 -45.72 20.06
CA LYS A 175 14.40 -47.09 20.56
C LYS A 175 15.52 -47.81 19.83
N THR A 176 15.78 -47.50 18.56
CA THR A 176 16.88 -48.08 17.78
C THR A 176 18.23 -47.45 18.14
N LEU A 177 18.25 -46.17 18.55
CA LEU A 177 19.46 -45.48 18.98
C LEU A 177 19.91 -45.87 20.41
N GLU A 178 18.99 -46.27 21.30
CA GLU A 178 19.32 -46.80 22.62
C GLU A 178 19.87 -48.23 22.54
N LYS A 179 19.35 -49.06 21.64
CA LYS A 179 19.84 -50.45 21.46
C LYS A 179 21.24 -50.55 20.84
N THR A 180 21.72 -49.54 20.17
CA THR A 180 23.10 -49.51 19.62
C THR A 180 24.13 -48.95 20.61
N ARG A 181 23.72 -48.37 21.74
CA ARG A 181 24.65 -47.94 22.80
C ARG A 181 25.03 -49.02 23.82
N ASP A 182 24.18 -50.06 23.96
CA ASP A 182 24.42 -51.16 24.93
C ASP A 182 25.25 -52.32 24.36
N VAL A 183 25.76 -52.22 23.12
CA VAL A 183 26.57 -53.25 22.44
C VAL A 183 28.05 -52.84 22.31
N THR A 184 28.44 -51.68 22.87
CA THR A 184 29.83 -51.17 22.79
C THR A 184 30.38 -50.82 24.19
N THR A 185 30.12 -51.68 25.20
CA THR A 185 30.85 -51.66 26.49
C THR A 185 31.32 -53.04 26.79
#